data_fcc73c72b121dd227f4645c841a8c3f4
#
_entry.id   fcc73c72b121dd227f4645c841a8c3f4
#
_cell.length_a   1.000
_cell.length_b   1.000
_cell.length_c   1.000
_cell.angle_alpha   90.00
_cell.angle_beta   90.00
_cell.angle_gamma   90.00
#
_symmetry.space_group_name_H-M   'P 1'
#
loop_
_entity.id
_entity.type
_entity.pdbx_description
1 polymer ?
#
loop_
_entity_poly.entity_id
_entity_poly.type
_entity_poly.pdbx_seq_one_letter_code
_entity_poly.pdbx_strand_id
1 'polypeptide(L)'
;KQNGALQEQEGPAEAEKMMKQLGFDPDVIERVSYLVGHHHTYTDIKGIDYQILVEADFLVNYFEDNMSAETVKKSVDKIFRTETGRHIAEEMFFPRTFEMSETWAQDNIQELDDFIESQGIYIRQ
;
A
#
# COMPACT_ATOMS: atom_id res chain seq x y z
N LYS A 1 1.21 -19.31 -2.44
CA LYS A 1 0.24 -18.27 -2.03
C LYS A 1 -0.56 -18.75 -0.84
N GLN A 2 -0.47 -18.04 0.29
CA GLN A 2 -1.33 -18.32 1.42
C GLN A 2 -2.77 -17.93 1.06
N ASN A 3 -3.71 -18.80 1.42
CA ASN A 3 -5.12 -18.57 1.17
C ASN A 3 -5.66 -17.53 2.18
N GLY A 4 -6.19 -16.41 1.70
CA GLY A 4 -6.75 -15.35 2.54
C GLY A 4 -7.89 -15.83 3.44
N ALA A 5 -8.74 -16.71 2.94
CA ALA A 5 -9.83 -17.29 3.74
C ALA A 5 -9.30 -18.14 4.91
N LEU A 6 -8.22 -18.89 4.69
CA LEU A 6 -7.57 -19.67 5.73
C LEU A 6 -6.93 -18.77 6.78
N GLN A 7 -6.29 -17.69 6.35
CA GLN A 7 -5.73 -16.69 7.26
C GLN A 7 -6.79 -16.06 8.15
N GLU A 8 -7.95 -15.71 7.61
CA GLU A 8 -9.06 -15.16 8.40
C GLU A 8 -9.65 -16.19 9.37
N GLN A 9 -9.67 -17.46 9.00
CA GLN A 9 -10.22 -18.52 9.81
C GLN A 9 -9.30 -18.93 10.97
N GLU A 10 -8.02 -19.09 10.70
CA GLU A 10 -7.04 -19.61 11.68
C GLU A 10 -6.24 -18.50 12.37
N GLY A 11 -6.06 -17.36 11.73
CA GLY A 11 -5.25 -16.26 12.22
C GLY A 11 -5.67 -15.68 13.56
N PRO A 12 -6.98 -15.45 13.82
CA PRO A 12 -7.42 -14.85 15.09
C PRO A 12 -6.98 -15.62 16.32
N ALA A 13 -7.09 -16.94 16.31
CA ALA A 13 -6.68 -17.78 17.45
C ALA A 13 -5.18 -17.71 17.69
N GLU A 14 -4.40 -17.71 16.63
CA GLU A 14 -2.93 -17.60 16.72
C GLU A 14 -2.50 -16.22 17.22
N ALA A 15 -3.13 -15.16 16.71
CA ALA A 15 -2.88 -13.80 17.18
C ALA A 15 -3.22 -13.64 18.66
N GLU A 16 -4.38 -14.13 19.09
CA GLU A 16 -4.81 -14.09 20.48
C GLU A 16 -3.80 -14.79 21.39
N LYS A 17 -3.39 -15.99 21.04
CA LYS A 17 -2.42 -16.78 21.81
C LYS A 17 -1.09 -16.04 21.95
N MET A 18 -0.55 -15.55 20.84
CA MET A 18 0.73 -14.82 20.83
C MET A 18 0.65 -13.54 21.68
N MET A 19 -0.41 -12.77 21.52
CA MET A 19 -0.56 -11.49 22.22
C MET A 19 -0.78 -11.66 23.72
N LYS A 20 -1.49 -12.71 24.13
CA LYS A 20 -1.63 -13.06 25.54
C LYS A 20 -0.27 -13.41 26.16
N GLN A 21 0.56 -14.18 25.47
CA GLN A 21 1.90 -14.53 25.92
C GLN A 21 2.80 -13.30 26.05
N LEU A 22 2.61 -12.30 25.20
CA LEU A 22 3.38 -11.06 25.19
C LEU A 22 2.84 -10.00 26.18
N GLY A 23 1.69 -10.25 26.80
CA GLY A 23 1.13 -9.37 27.83
C GLY A 23 0.39 -8.14 27.31
N PHE A 24 -0.14 -8.18 26.10
CA PHE A 24 -0.97 -7.10 25.57
C PHE A 24 -2.30 -7.00 26.31
N ASP A 25 -2.89 -5.78 26.33
CA ASP A 25 -4.18 -5.55 26.95
C ASP A 25 -5.30 -6.34 26.25
N PRO A 26 -6.31 -6.84 26.99
CA PRO A 26 -7.41 -7.61 26.41
C PRO A 26 -8.16 -6.88 25.29
N ASP A 27 -8.36 -5.58 25.40
CA ASP A 27 -9.04 -4.78 24.36
C ASP A 27 -8.23 -4.74 23.05
N VAL A 28 -6.91 -4.61 23.18
CA VAL A 28 -6.00 -4.64 22.01
C VAL A 28 -6.03 -6.02 21.36
N ILE A 29 -5.98 -7.08 22.16
CA ILE A 29 -6.04 -8.46 21.67
C ILE A 29 -7.34 -8.71 20.90
N GLU A 30 -8.46 -8.29 21.46
CA GLU A 30 -9.77 -8.43 20.81
C GLU A 30 -9.81 -7.71 19.46
N ARG A 31 -9.33 -6.48 19.42
CA ARG A 31 -9.35 -5.69 18.18
C ARG A 31 -8.40 -6.28 17.12
N VAL A 32 -7.18 -6.65 17.48
CA VAL A 32 -6.23 -7.26 16.55
C VAL A 32 -6.77 -8.60 16.02
N SER A 33 -7.34 -9.42 16.88
CA SER A 33 -7.95 -10.69 16.48
C SER A 33 -9.09 -10.49 15.49
N TYR A 34 -9.93 -9.47 15.73
CA TYR A 34 -10.96 -9.08 14.78
C TYR A 34 -10.39 -8.68 13.42
N LEU A 35 -9.37 -7.82 13.42
CA LEU A 35 -8.71 -7.35 12.18
C LEU A 35 -8.09 -8.51 11.40
N VAL A 36 -7.42 -9.40 12.08
CA VAL A 36 -6.83 -10.60 11.46
C VAL A 36 -7.91 -11.48 10.84
N GLY A 37 -9.06 -11.58 11.48
CA GLY A 37 -10.18 -12.37 10.99
C GLY A 37 -10.99 -11.74 9.86
N HIS A 38 -10.73 -10.49 9.51
CA HIS A 38 -11.57 -9.75 8.57
C HIS A 38 -10.80 -8.99 7.47
N HIS A 39 -9.47 -8.91 7.55
CA HIS A 39 -8.69 -8.03 6.66
C HIS A 39 -8.69 -8.43 5.18
N HIS A 40 -9.17 -9.62 4.83
CA HIS A 40 -9.44 -10.03 3.45
C HIS A 40 -10.91 -9.89 3.05
N THR A 41 -11.72 -9.30 3.92
CA THR A 41 -13.15 -9.03 3.69
C THR A 41 -13.35 -7.52 3.55
N TYR A 42 -13.78 -7.07 2.38
CA TYR A 42 -13.78 -5.66 2.00
C TYR A 42 -15.16 -5.01 1.96
N THR A 43 -16.21 -5.70 2.42
CA THR A 43 -17.60 -5.25 2.32
C THR A 43 -18.03 -4.39 3.45
N ASP A 44 -17.43 -4.24 4.53
CA ASP A 44 -17.85 -3.43 5.67
C ASP A 44 -16.64 -3.09 6.54
N ILE A 45 -15.77 -2.26 5.96
CA ILE A 45 -14.53 -1.87 6.62
C ILE A 45 -14.85 -0.78 7.63
N LYS A 46 -14.90 -1.12 8.92
CA LYS A 46 -15.17 -0.20 10.01
C LYS A 46 -13.92 0.12 10.81
N GLY A 47 -13.65 1.40 10.93
CA GLY A 47 -12.52 1.89 11.70
C GLY A 47 -11.28 2.14 10.83
N ILE A 48 -10.54 3.17 11.19
CA ILE A 48 -9.35 3.58 10.44
C ILE A 48 -8.23 2.51 10.48
N ASP A 49 -8.12 1.78 11.58
CA ASP A 49 -7.15 0.71 11.74
C ASP A 49 -7.40 -0.43 10.74
N TYR A 50 -8.65 -0.81 10.56
CA TYR A 50 -9.05 -1.81 9.56
C TYR A 50 -8.73 -1.32 8.14
N GLN A 51 -9.10 -0.08 7.85
CA GLN A 51 -8.84 0.52 6.53
C GLN A 51 -7.33 0.58 6.23
N ILE A 52 -6.51 1.00 7.19
CA ILE A 52 -5.05 1.04 7.03
C ILE A 52 -4.49 -0.35 6.76
N LEU A 53 -4.92 -1.35 7.51
CA LEU A 53 -4.44 -2.72 7.33
C LEU A 53 -4.79 -3.26 5.95
N VAL A 54 -6.02 -3.03 5.48
CA VAL A 54 -6.46 -3.44 4.13
C VAL A 54 -5.60 -2.77 3.06
N GLU A 55 -5.39 -1.46 3.16
CA GLU A 55 -4.58 -0.73 2.18
C GLU A 55 -3.13 -1.22 2.17
N ALA A 56 -2.54 -1.44 3.34
CA ALA A 56 -1.18 -1.96 3.45
C ALA A 56 -1.05 -3.35 2.82
N ASP A 57 -2.02 -4.23 3.07
CA ASP A 57 -2.04 -5.57 2.50
C ASP A 57 -2.13 -5.52 0.96
N PHE A 58 -2.98 -4.65 0.42
CA PHE A 58 -3.06 -4.44 -1.03
C PHE A 58 -1.74 -3.93 -1.62
N LEU A 59 -1.08 -2.99 -0.97
CA LEU A 59 0.20 -2.45 -1.45
C LEU A 59 1.27 -3.55 -1.57
N VAL A 60 1.36 -4.40 -0.57
CA VAL A 60 2.29 -5.54 -0.58
C VAL A 60 1.94 -6.51 -1.70
N ASN A 61 0.66 -6.83 -1.86
CA ASN A 61 0.20 -7.75 -2.91
C ASN A 61 0.45 -7.19 -4.31
N TYR A 62 0.26 -5.90 -4.53
CA TYR A 62 0.57 -5.27 -5.81
C TYR A 62 2.04 -5.44 -6.19
N PHE A 63 2.91 -5.27 -5.22
CA PHE A 63 4.35 -5.43 -5.40
C PHE A 63 4.73 -6.89 -5.65
N GLU A 64 4.26 -7.80 -4.80
CA GLU A 64 4.60 -9.23 -4.89
C GLU A 64 4.06 -9.89 -6.16
N ASP A 65 2.85 -9.53 -6.57
CA ASP A 65 2.21 -10.09 -7.77
C ASP A 65 2.64 -9.37 -9.06
N ASN A 66 3.48 -8.36 -8.96
CA ASN A 66 3.98 -7.58 -10.10
C ASN A 66 2.85 -7.09 -11.00
N MET A 67 1.82 -6.51 -10.38
CA MET A 67 0.61 -6.07 -11.08
C MET A 67 0.87 -4.85 -11.95
N SER A 68 0.14 -4.73 -13.06
CA SER A 68 0.24 -3.58 -13.94
C SER A 68 -0.24 -2.29 -13.27
N ALA A 69 0.33 -1.16 -13.67
CA ALA A 69 -0.07 0.15 -13.14
C ALA A 69 -1.57 0.43 -13.36
N GLU A 70 -2.13 0.02 -14.49
CA GLU A 70 -3.55 0.18 -14.79
C GLU A 70 -4.44 -0.60 -13.81
N THR A 71 -4.09 -1.86 -13.53
CA THR A 71 -4.82 -2.70 -12.58
C THR A 71 -4.72 -2.15 -11.17
N VAL A 72 -3.53 -1.72 -10.76
CA VAL A 72 -3.29 -1.09 -9.45
C VAL A 72 -4.16 0.16 -9.31
N LYS A 73 -4.18 1.03 -10.31
CA LYS A 73 -4.97 2.28 -10.28
C LYS A 73 -6.47 2.00 -10.06
N LYS A 74 -7.02 1.04 -10.79
CA LYS A 74 -8.43 0.66 -10.63
C LYS A 74 -8.73 0.14 -9.23
N SER A 75 -7.83 -0.67 -8.68
CA SER A 75 -7.96 -1.23 -7.34
C SER A 75 -7.84 -0.14 -6.27
N VAL A 76 -6.88 0.77 -6.41
CA VAL A 76 -6.69 1.91 -5.49
C VAL A 76 -7.95 2.79 -5.46
N ASP A 77 -8.49 3.14 -6.62
CA ASP A 77 -9.70 3.97 -6.71
C ASP A 77 -10.91 3.31 -6.02
N LYS A 78 -10.98 1.99 -6.05
CA LYS A 78 -12.07 1.22 -5.45
C LYS A 78 -11.92 1.03 -3.94
N ILE A 79 -10.71 0.76 -3.45
CA ILE A 79 -10.46 0.28 -2.09
C ILE A 79 -9.88 1.37 -1.19
N PHE A 80 -8.94 2.17 -1.69
CA PHE A 80 -8.19 3.11 -0.85
C PHE A 80 -9.03 4.31 -0.43
N ARG A 81 -8.97 4.64 0.86
CA ARG A 81 -9.69 5.76 1.46
C ARG A 81 -8.77 6.73 2.18
N THR A 82 -7.56 6.29 2.57
CA THR A 82 -6.61 7.17 3.26
C THR A 82 -5.77 7.92 2.23
N GLU A 83 -5.47 9.17 2.56
CA GLU A 83 -4.59 10.03 1.76
C GLU A 83 -3.18 9.46 1.70
N THR A 84 -2.66 9.00 2.84
CA THR A 84 -1.34 8.38 2.94
C THR A 84 -1.23 7.12 2.09
N GLY A 85 -2.22 6.24 2.15
CA GLY A 85 -2.23 5.01 1.34
C GLY A 85 -2.23 5.30 -0.16
N ARG A 86 -3.04 6.25 -0.59
CA ARG A 86 -3.07 6.70 -1.99
C ARG A 86 -1.74 7.27 -2.44
N HIS A 87 -1.13 8.09 -1.59
CA HIS A 87 0.16 8.70 -1.89
C HIS A 87 1.27 7.64 -2.04
N ILE A 88 1.31 6.66 -1.15
CA ILE A 88 2.26 5.54 -1.23
C ILE A 88 2.06 4.75 -2.53
N ALA A 89 0.81 4.45 -2.87
CA ALA A 89 0.50 3.75 -4.12
C ALA A 89 0.97 4.52 -5.35
N GLU A 90 0.76 5.83 -5.36
CA GLU A 90 1.21 6.71 -6.44
C GLU A 90 2.73 6.69 -6.58
N GLU A 91 3.46 6.78 -5.48
CA GLU A 91 4.93 6.76 -5.50
C GLU A 91 5.49 5.41 -5.94
N MET A 92 4.87 4.30 -5.52
CA MET A 92 5.37 2.96 -5.82
C MET A 92 5.04 2.49 -7.24
N PHE A 93 3.86 2.83 -7.74
CA PHE A 93 3.30 2.19 -8.95
C PHE A 93 3.02 3.15 -10.09
N PHE A 94 2.94 4.44 -9.84
CA PHE A 94 2.71 5.45 -10.87
C PHE A 94 3.96 6.32 -10.96
N PRO A 95 4.87 6.02 -11.91
CA PRO A 95 6.01 6.89 -12.11
C PRO A 95 5.48 8.29 -12.41
N ARG A 96 6.01 9.29 -11.72
CA ARG A 96 5.70 10.68 -11.98
C ARG A 96 6.02 10.96 -13.44
N THR A 97 5.02 10.88 -14.28
CA THR A 97 5.05 11.60 -15.52
C THR A 97 4.92 13.08 -15.13
N PHE A 98 6.03 13.76 -15.10
CA PHE A 98 5.98 15.21 -15.15
C PHE A 98 5.22 15.55 -16.43
N GLU A 99 3.98 16.00 -16.31
CA GLU A 99 3.31 16.69 -17.40
C GLU A 99 3.97 18.06 -17.54
N MET A 100 5.19 18.04 -18.07
CA MET A 100 5.88 19.27 -18.41
C MET A 100 5.34 19.76 -19.75
N SER A 101 4.85 20.99 -19.76
CA SER A 101 4.70 21.67 -21.04
C SER A 101 6.07 21.67 -21.73
N GLU A 102 6.10 21.52 -23.06
CA GLU A 102 7.35 21.60 -23.85
C GLU A 102 8.14 22.86 -23.50
N THR A 103 7.43 23.96 -23.27
CA THR A 103 8.03 25.25 -22.89
C THR A 103 8.80 25.19 -21.60
N TRP A 104 8.25 24.55 -20.55
CA TRP A 104 8.94 24.40 -19.27
C TRP A 104 10.19 23.54 -19.41
N ALA A 105 10.10 22.45 -20.16
CA ALA A 105 11.21 21.53 -20.37
C ALA A 105 12.38 22.21 -21.09
N GLN A 106 12.10 23.05 -22.09
CA GLN A 106 13.11 23.83 -22.81
C GLN A 106 13.79 24.87 -21.92
N ASP A 107 13.00 25.57 -21.10
CA ASP A 107 13.49 26.65 -20.23
C ASP A 107 14.27 26.13 -19.02
N ASN A 108 14.01 24.87 -18.62
CA ASN A 108 14.58 24.29 -17.39
C ASN A 108 15.40 23.02 -17.64
N ILE A 109 15.88 22.82 -18.85
CA ILE A 109 16.58 21.60 -19.25
C ILE A 109 17.83 21.36 -18.41
N GLN A 110 18.56 22.42 -18.04
CA GLN A 110 19.75 22.31 -17.23
C GLN A 110 19.43 21.89 -15.79
N GLU A 111 18.40 22.45 -15.19
CA GLU A 111 17.96 22.06 -13.84
C GLU A 111 17.49 20.61 -13.81
N LEU A 112 16.83 20.17 -14.87
CA LEU A 112 16.37 18.80 -15.01
C LEU A 112 17.56 17.84 -15.13
N ASP A 113 18.54 18.17 -15.95
CA ASP A 113 19.76 17.37 -16.11
C ASP A 113 20.52 17.28 -14.78
N ASP A 114 20.67 18.39 -14.07
CA ASP A 114 21.33 18.44 -12.77
C ASP A 114 20.58 17.57 -11.75
N PHE A 115 19.26 17.62 -11.75
CA PHE A 115 18.43 16.77 -10.89
C PHE A 115 18.61 15.28 -11.20
N ILE A 116 18.60 14.93 -12.48
CA ILE A 116 18.79 13.54 -12.94
C ILE A 116 20.17 13.03 -12.54
N GLU A 117 21.21 13.84 -12.73
CA GLU A 117 22.58 13.50 -12.30
C GLU A 117 22.68 13.32 -10.78
N SER A 118 22.01 14.20 -10.01
CA SER A 118 22.00 14.12 -8.55
C SER A 118 21.37 12.84 -8.02
N GLN A 119 20.46 12.23 -8.78
CA GLN A 119 19.82 10.98 -8.43
C GLN A 119 20.60 9.74 -8.90
N GLY A 120 21.75 9.93 -9.56
CA GLY A 120 22.54 8.82 -10.09
C GLY A 120 21.92 8.10 -11.28
N ILE A 121 20.99 8.75 -11.96
CA ILE A 121 20.32 8.21 -13.14
C ILE A 121 21.10 8.65 -14.38
N TYR A 122 21.73 7.70 -15.06
CA TYR A 122 22.42 7.97 -16.31
C TYR A 122 21.48 7.65 -17.47
N ILE A 123 21.12 8.71 -18.23
CA ILE A 123 20.43 8.51 -19.50
C ILE A 123 21.52 8.24 -20.54
N ARG A 124 21.56 7.00 -21.02
CA ARG A 124 22.40 6.68 -22.19
C ARG A 124 21.78 7.31 -23.43
N GLN A 125 22.54 8.18 -24.06
CA GLN A 125 22.19 8.64 -25.39
C GLN A 125 22.30 7.51 -26.40
#